data_13faa19a10bce4b9574ce9c537c66403
#
_entry.id   13faa19a10bce4b9574ce9c537c66403
#
_cell.length_a   1.000
_cell.length_b   1.000
_cell.length_c   1.000
_cell.angle_alpha   90.00
_cell.angle_beta   90.00
_cell.angle_gamma   90.00
#
_symmetry.space_group_name_H-M   'P 1'
#
loop_
_entity.id
_entity.type
_entity.pdbx_description
1 polymer ?
#
loop_
_entity_poly.entity_id
_entity_poly.type
_entity_poly.pdbx_seq_one_letter_code
_entity_poly.pdbx_strand_id
1 'polypeptide(L)'
;MQTTALIIFTITYIGIIFTRLPRMNIDRPSAAFFGAVAMILFGVLTFDEAIHAIDFNTIALLLGMMIIISTLEIDGFFEWIATRTMAIADTPFKLLVVLSFTTGIASAFLVNDAVVLLFTPVIIGISFSLKLNPVPFLIAEILSSNIGSAMTITGNPQNMLIGINSGISYGKFLLFLLPVSVLGMIVVVYAVKWFYPSIITAHFPEKDTKSRTDILEAKNGSHYNYHSMRFSVPIFILVIILFFLSRPLNLSIPLIALIGASLILLLGRIKPSKVIKQVDWVLLLFFASLFIVVHGIEKVGLMQQLLNHVKLTETVAGLAGIHAISLVLSQVVSNVPFTVVMLPLMKTANSETLWLALASASTLAGNATIIGAMANLIVIEIAESKGVKIKFMEFFHIGIVVTLLSMLLSFGITYLEMVIW
;
A
#
# COMPACT_ATOMS: atom_id res chain seq x y z
N MET A 1 -28.79 -16.37 -14.61
CA MET A 1 -28.03 -15.94 -13.42
C MET A 1 -26.54 -15.86 -13.71
N GLN A 2 -25.87 -16.91 -14.21
CA GLN A 2 -24.42 -16.85 -14.54
C GLN A 2 -24.08 -15.73 -15.53
N THR A 3 -24.82 -15.62 -16.64
CA THR A 3 -24.60 -14.60 -17.66
C THR A 3 -24.80 -13.18 -17.08
N THR A 4 -25.84 -12.99 -16.26
CA THR A 4 -26.14 -11.70 -15.61
C THR A 4 -25.00 -11.29 -14.67
N ALA A 5 -24.53 -12.21 -13.81
CA ALA A 5 -23.41 -11.97 -12.91
C ALA A 5 -22.13 -11.64 -13.68
N LEU A 6 -21.83 -12.38 -14.76
CA LEU A 6 -20.67 -12.12 -15.59
C LEU A 6 -20.70 -10.74 -16.28
N ILE A 7 -21.88 -10.34 -16.78
CA ILE A 7 -22.04 -9.02 -17.40
C ILE A 7 -21.83 -7.93 -16.36
N ILE A 8 -22.44 -8.02 -15.17
CA ILE A 8 -22.29 -7.03 -14.10
C ILE A 8 -20.81 -6.95 -13.67
N PHE A 9 -20.17 -8.09 -13.44
CA PHE A 9 -18.76 -8.16 -13.10
C PHE A 9 -17.88 -7.46 -14.15
N THR A 10 -18.10 -7.82 -15.43
CA THR A 10 -17.33 -7.26 -16.54
C THR A 10 -17.49 -5.75 -16.64
N ILE A 11 -18.72 -5.25 -16.56
CA ILE A 11 -19.02 -3.79 -16.58
C ILE A 11 -18.37 -3.10 -15.39
N THR A 12 -18.45 -3.70 -14.19
CA THR A 12 -17.83 -3.16 -12.97
C THR A 12 -16.32 -3.04 -13.13
N TYR A 13 -15.65 -4.10 -13.60
CA TYR A 13 -14.20 -4.07 -13.77
C TYR A 13 -13.76 -3.17 -14.94
N ILE A 14 -14.53 -3.06 -16.00
CA ILE A 14 -14.32 -2.04 -17.04
C ILE A 14 -14.41 -0.63 -16.42
N GLY A 15 -15.39 -0.36 -15.58
CA GLY A 15 -15.51 0.91 -14.86
C GLY A 15 -14.34 1.19 -13.92
N ILE A 16 -13.80 0.17 -13.26
CA ILE A 16 -12.60 0.28 -12.40
C ILE A 16 -11.33 0.58 -13.24
N ILE A 17 -11.21 -0.01 -14.42
CA ILE A 17 -10.09 0.19 -15.35
C ILE A 17 -10.12 1.60 -15.96
N PHE A 18 -11.29 2.00 -16.48
CA PHE A 18 -11.47 3.28 -17.20
C PHE A 18 -12.01 4.37 -16.27
N THR A 19 -11.16 4.85 -15.35
CA THR A 19 -11.51 5.83 -14.31
C THR A 19 -11.90 7.23 -14.80
N ARG A 20 -11.83 7.52 -16.10
CA ARG A 20 -12.19 8.83 -16.69
C ARG A 20 -12.89 8.64 -18.04
N LEU A 21 -14.13 8.20 -18.00
CA LEU A 21 -14.95 8.23 -19.22
C LEU A 21 -15.36 9.68 -19.53
N PRO A 22 -15.20 10.16 -20.77
CA PRO A 22 -15.64 11.49 -21.16
C PRO A 22 -17.14 11.67 -20.86
N ARG A 23 -17.51 12.70 -20.09
CA ARG A 23 -18.86 13.05 -19.66
C ARG A 23 -19.44 12.27 -18.46
N MET A 24 -18.73 11.33 -17.85
CA MET A 24 -19.17 10.64 -16.63
C MET A 24 -18.08 10.72 -15.58
N ASN A 25 -18.39 11.28 -14.41
CA ASN A 25 -17.51 11.26 -13.24
C ASN A 25 -17.56 9.89 -12.57
N ILE A 26 -16.98 8.88 -13.22
CA ILE A 26 -16.87 7.53 -12.66
C ILE A 26 -15.45 7.37 -12.12
N ASP A 27 -15.34 7.10 -10.84
CA ASP A 27 -14.13 6.63 -10.19
C ASP A 27 -14.24 5.14 -9.83
N ARG A 28 -13.14 4.53 -9.39
CA ARG A 28 -13.08 3.11 -9.02
C ARG A 28 -14.12 2.72 -7.95
N PRO A 29 -14.26 3.48 -6.84
CA PRO A 29 -15.26 3.18 -5.82
C PRO A 29 -16.71 3.25 -6.31
N SER A 30 -17.05 4.26 -7.11
CA SER A 30 -18.41 4.38 -7.68
C SER A 30 -18.75 3.23 -8.62
N ALA A 31 -17.79 2.81 -9.47
CA ALA A 31 -17.98 1.67 -10.36
C ALA A 31 -18.21 0.37 -9.57
N ALA A 32 -17.43 0.13 -8.52
CA ALA A 32 -17.60 -1.05 -7.66
C ALA A 32 -18.92 -1.01 -6.91
N PHE A 33 -19.31 0.16 -6.37
CA PHE A 33 -20.58 0.33 -5.65
C PHE A 33 -21.78 0.11 -6.57
N PHE A 34 -21.75 0.67 -7.78
CA PHE A 34 -22.77 0.40 -8.79
C PHE A 34 -22.88 -1.09 -9.10
N GLY A 35 -21.76 -1.80 -9.28
CA GLY A 35 -21.73 -3.23 -9.51
C GLY A 35 -22.31 -4.04 -8.35
N ALA A 36 -21.99 -3.67 -7.11
CA ALA A 36 -22.54 -4.31 -5.91
C ALA A 36 -24.07 -4.16 -5.84
N VAL A 37 -24.58 -2.95 -6.07
CA VAL A 37 -26.03 -2.69 -6.12
C VAL A 37 -26.69 -3.44 -7.28
N ALA A 38 -26.06 -3.49 -8.45
CA ALA A 38 -26.55 -4.25 -9.59
C ALA A 38 -26.66 -5.75 -9.31
N MET A 39 -25.69 -6.37 -8.59
CA MET A 39 -25.77 -7.77 -8.18
C MET A 39 -27.03 -8.07 -7.37
N ILE A 40 -27.47 -7.11 -6.53
CA ILE A 40 -28.70 -7.23 -5.73
C ILE A 40 -29.95 -6.99 -6.61
N LEU A 41 -29.97 -5.89 -7.35
CA LEU A 41 -31.12 -5.48 -8.17
C LEU A 41 -31.50 -6.51 -9.23
N PHE A 42 -30.50 -7.14 -9.85
CA PHE A 42 -30.72 -8.18 -10.86
C PHE A 42 -30.85 -9.60 -10.28
N GLY A 43 -30.97 -9.72 -8.94
CA GLY A 43 -31.28 -10.97 -8.26
C GLY A 43 -30.17 -12.01 -8.25
N VAL A 44 -28.91 -11.61 -8.50
CA VAL A 44 -27.75 -12.50 -8.35
C VAL A 44 -27.52 -12.80 -6.86
N LEU A 45 -27.62 -11.78 -6.02
CA LEU A 45 -27.55 -11.88 -4.56
C LEU A 45 -28.82 -11.31 -3.94
N THR A 46 -29.25 -11.86 -2.82
CA THR A 46 -30.17 -11.19 -1.92
C THR A 46 -29.45 -10.09 -1.15
N PHE A 47 -30.20 -9.15 -0.57
CA PHE A 47 -29.58 -8.09 0.26
C PHE A 47 -28.83 -8.67 1.47
N ASP A 48 -29.39 -9.71 2.08
CA ASP A 48 -28.78 -10.40 3.21
C ASP A 48 -27.46 -11.10 2.83
N GLU A 49 -27.44 -11.82 1.70
CA GLU A 49 -26.22 -12.42 1.17
C GLU A 49 -25.16 -11.37 0.85
N ALA A 50 -25.55 -10.21 0.33
CA ALA A 50 -24.63 -9.12 0.04
C ALA A 50 -23.98 -8.55 1.31
N ILE A 51 -24.74 -8.40 2.40
CA ILE A 51 -24.19 -7.98 3.70
C ILE A 51 -23.21 -9.03 4.24
N HIS A 52 -23.55 -10.32 4.19
CA HIS A 52 -22.69 -11.39 4.68
C HIS A 52 -21.44 -11.62 3.81
N ALA A 53 -21.45 -11.16 2.56
CA ALA A 53 -20.29 -11.20 1.69
C ALA A 53 -19.16 -10.25 2.15
N ILE A 54 -19.51 -9.20 2.91
CA ILE A 54 -18.52 -8.21 3.36
C ILE A 54 -17.62 -8.81 4.44
N ASP A 55 -16.32 -8.83 4.19
CA ASP A 55 -15.33 -9.24 5.22
C ASP A 55 -15.13 -8.10 6.24
N PHE A 56 -15.95 -8.12 7.30
CA PHE A 56 -15.87 -7.14 8.37
C PHE A 56 -14.55 -7.16 9.15
N ASN A 57 -13.79 -8.26 9.13
CA ASN A 57 -12.46 -8.28 9.75
C ASN A 57 -11.49 -7.38 9.00
N THR A 58 -11.50 -7.44 7.66
CA THR A 58 -10.72 -6.54 6.83
C THR A 58 -11.16 -5.08 7.00
N ILE A 59 -12.47 -4.82 6.99
CA ILE A 59 -13.01 -3.45 7.21
C ILE A 59 -12.62 -2.91 8.59
N ALA A 60 -12.68 -3.72 9.64
CA ALA A 60 -12.31 -3.33 11.00
C ALA A 60 -10.80 -3.02 11.11
N LEU A 61 -9.95 -3.81 10.49
CA LEU A 61 -8.50 -3.57 10.46
C LEU A 61 -8.18 -2.26 9.72
N LEU A 62 -8.76 -2.06 8.53
CA LEU A 62 -8.61 -0.83 7.75
C LEU A 62 -9.06 0.40 8.56
N LEU A 63 -10.27 0.37 9.11
CA LEU A 63 -10.82 1.47 9.91
C LEU A 63 -9.94 1.78 11.12
N GLY A 64 -9.54 0.75 11.88
CA GLY A 64 -8.69 0.91 13.06
C GLY A 64 -7.35 1.56 12.72
N MET A 65 -6.67 1.06 11.68
CA MET A 65 -5.40 1.64 11.22
C MET A 65 -5.56 3.05 10.67
N MET A 66 -6.61 3.33 9.90
CA MET A 66 -6.87 4.69 9.38
C MET A 66 -7.08 5.70 10.50
N ILE A 67 -7.81 5.36 11.57
CA ILE A 67 -7.99 6.25 12.73
C ILE A 67 -6.65 6.54 13.41
N ILE A 68 -5.81 5.52 13.60
CA ILE A 68 -4.49 5.68 14.22
C ILE A 68 -3.62 6.57 13.35
N ILE A 69 -3.54 6.29 12.05
CA ILE A 69 -2.70 7.01 11.09
C ILE A 69 -3.17 8.46 10.93
N SER A 70 -4.47 8.70 10.80
CA SER A 70 -5.02 10.08 10.73
C SER A 70 -4.71 10.89 11.99
N THR A 71 -4.64 10.25 13.16
CA THR A 71 -4.24 10.96 14.39
C THR A 71 -2.76 11.34 14.33
N LEU A 72 -1.88 10.41 13.94
CA LEU A 72 -0.45 10.67 13.79
C LEU A 72 -0.16 11.73 12.71
N GLU A 73 -0.97 11.77 11.65
CA GLU A 73 -0.93 12.79 10.62
C GLU A 73 -1.25 14.18 11.18
N ILE A 74 -2.38 14.33 11.88
CA ILE A 74 -2.79 15.59 12.50
C ILE A 74 -1.77 16.06 13.53
N ASP A 75 -1.09 15.15 14.20
CA ASP A 75 -0.04 15.45 15.18
C ASP A 75 1.27 15.96 14.55
N GLY A 76 1.45 15.77 13.22
CA GLY A 76 2.68 16.10 12.50
C GLY A 76 3.80 15.07 12.66
N PHE A 77 3.47 13.84 13.10
CA PHE A 77 4.46 12.77 13.31
C PHE A 77 5.23 12.41 12.04
N PHE A 78 4.55 12.35 10.91
CA PHE A 78 5.16 12.02 9.62
C PHE A 78 6.13 13.12 9.16
N GLU A 79 5.74 14.39 9.30
CA GLU A 79 6.62 15.53 8.98
C GLU A 79 7.85 15.52 9.90
N TRP A 80 7.65 15.19 11.16
CA TRP A 80 8.74 15.08 12.14
C TRP A 80 9.74 13.99 11.72
N ILE A 81 9.26 12.78 11.35
CA ILE A 81 10.13 11.70 10.84
C ILE A 81 10.85 12.16 9.59
N ALA A 82 10.12 12.66 8.58
CA ALA A 82 10.70 13.06 7.30
C ALA A 82 11.78 14.12 7.49
N THR A 83 11.50 15.17 8.27
CA THR A 83 12.46 16.27 8.52
C THR A 83 13.70 15.77 9.26
N ARG A 84 13.53 14.99 10.33
CA ARG A 84 14.65 14.45 11.11
C ARG A 84 15.52 13.50 10.30
N THR A 85 14.90 12.64 9.51
CA THR A 85 15.61 11.65 8.68
C THR A 85 16.40 12.32 7.57
N MET A 86 15.81 13.30 6.89
CA MET A 86 16.49 14.00 5.81
C MET A 86 17.61 14.92 6.30
N ALA A 87 17.53 15.42 7.55
CA ALA A 87 18.59 16.21 8.16
C ALA A 87 19.91 15.42 8.38
N ILE A 88 19.86 14.09 8.44
CA ILE A 88 21.05 13.22 8.62
C ILE A 88 21.90 13.14 7.35
N ALA A 89 21.30 13.44 6.18
CA ALA A 89 21.99 13.35 4.91
C ALA A 89 22.92 14.54 4.66
N ASP A 90 24.18 14.26 4.35
CA ASP A 90 25.21 15.24 4.02
C ASP A 90 25.53 15.32 2.51
N THR A 91 25.07 14.30 1.75
CA THR A 91 25.22 14.24 0.29
C THR A 91 23.89 13.87 -0.37
N PRO A 92 23.64 14.24 -1.65
CA PRO A 92 22.43 13.84 -2.36
C PRO A 92 22.26 12.31 -2.47
N PHE A 93 23.37 11.56 -2.60
CA PHE A 93 23.29 10.10 -2.61
C PHE A 93 22.87 9.54 -1.24
N LYS A 94 23.42 10.07 -0.15
CA LYS A 94 23.00 9.67 1.20
C LYS A 94 21.56 10.04 1.46
N LEU A 95 21.10 11.21 0.94
CA LEU A 95 19.69 11.60 0.98
C LEU A 95 18.81 10.57 0.27
N LEU A 96 19.21 10.11 -0.92
CA LEU A 96 18.51 9.05 -1.65
C LEU A 96 18.39 7.76 -0.84
N VAL A 97 19.51 7.30 -0.24
CA VAL A 97 19.52 6.08 0.58
C VAL A 97 18.61 6.24 1.80
N VAL A 98 18.83 7.29 2.58
CA VAL A 98 18.09 7.56 3.81
C VAL A 98 16.60 7.70 3.52
N LEU A 99 16.23 8.43 2.47
CA LEU A 99 14.86 8.59 2.02
C LEU A 99 14.22 7.24 1.65
N SER A 100 14.88 6.44 0.81
CA SER A 100 14.34 5.16 0.35
C SER A 100 14.05 4.22 1.52
N PHE A 101 15.00 4.08 2.46
CA PHE A 101 14.79 3.21 3.61
C PHE A 101 13.78 3.76 4.61
N THR A 102 13.77 5.08 4.87
CA THR A 102 12.79 5.67 5.78
C THR A 102 11.37 5.56 5.22
N THR A 103 11.19 5.87 3.93
CA THR A 103 9.89 5.72 3.27
C THR A 103 9.42 4.26 3.29
N GLY A 104 10.31 3.32 2.94
CA GLY A 104 9.96 1.91 2.94
C GLY A 104 9.60 1.38 4.32
N ILE A 105 10.39 1.70 5.35
CA ILE A 105 10.12 1.28 6.75
C ILE A 105 8.84 1.95 7.26
N ALA A 106 8.65 3.24 7.02
CA ALA A 106 7.43 3.94 7.41
C ALA A 106 6.20 3.30 6.74
N SER A 107 6.28 3.01 5.43
CA SER A 107 5.20 2.38 4.66
C SER A 107 4.85 0.97 5.14
N ALA A 108 5.79 0.25 5.73
CA ALA A 108 5.52 -1.06 6.30
C ALA A 108 4.53 -1.02 7.46
N PHE A 109 4.57 0.03 8.27
CA PHE A 109 3.77 0.11 9.50
C PHE A 109 2.66 1.15 9.47
N LEU A 110 2.75 2.14 8.56
CA LEU A 110 1.89 3.33 8.56
C LEU A 110 0.98 3.44 7.32
N VAL A 111 0.87 2.38 6.53
CA VAL A 111 0.17 2.34 5.22
C VAL A 111 0.83 3.26 4.18
N ASN A 112 1.24 2.68 3.08
CA ASN A 112 2.04 3.34 2.05
C ASN A 112 1.40 4.63 1.49
N ASP A 113 0.10 4.65 1.26
CA ASP A 113 -0.61 5.80 0.69
C ASP A 113 -0.53 7.02 1.60
N ALA A 114 -0.65 6.84 2.93
CA ALA A 114 -0.50 7.91 3.90
C ALA A 114 0.95 8.42 3.98
N VAL A 115 1.92 7.52 3.90
CA VAL A 115 3.34 7.90 3.94
C VAL A 115 3.69 8.79 2.76
N VAL A 116 3.33 8.40 1.53
CA VAL A 116 3.65 9.20 0.35
C VAL A 116 2.88 10.53 0.30
N LEU A 117 1.61 10.53 0.77
CA LEU A 117 0.83 11.76 0.86
C LEU A 117 1.55 12.85 1.68
N LEU A 118 2.20 12.44 2.76
CA LEU A 118 2.83 13.35 3.73
C LEU A 118 4.31 13.61 3.45
N PHE A 119 5.04 12.63 2.92
CA PHE A 119 6.46 12.79 2.63
C PHE A 119 6.71 13.57 1.34
N THR A 120 5.88 13.40 0.31
CA THR A 120 6.05 14.06 -0.99
C THR A 120 6.20 15.58 -0.89
N PRO A 121 5.33 16.33 -0.16
CA PRO A 121 5.50 17.76 -0.01
C PRO A 121 6.82 18.16 0.68
N VAL A 122 7.26 17.37 1.66
CA VAL A 122 8.50 17.58 2.41
C VAL A 122 9.71 17.33 1.50
N ILE A 123 9.71 16.25 0.74
CA ILE A 123 10.79 15.91 -0.22
C ILE A 123 10.94 17.01 -1.27
N ILE A 124 9.84 17.52 -1.82
CA ILE A 124 9.87 18.60 -2.80
C ILE A 124 10.44 19.88 -2.16
N GLY A 125 9.98 20.23 -0.95
CA GLY A 125 10.45 21.40 -0.22
C GLY A 125 11.95 21.35 0.05
N ILE A 126 12.45 20.20 0.50
CA ILE A 126 13.88 19.97 0.76
C ILE A 126 14.69 20.01 -0.53
N SER A 127 14.23 19.33 -1.58
CA SER A 127 14.92 19.32 -2.87
C SER A 127 15.08 20.73 -3.42
N PHE A 128 14.04 21.58 -3.37
CA PHE A 128 14.12 22.96 -3.81
C PHE A 128 15.05 23.80 -2.92
N SER A 129 15.01 23.59 -1.60
CA SER A 129 15.89 24.31 -0.66
C SER A 129 17.37 24.00 -0.90
N LEU A 130 17.67 22.77 -1.30
CA LEU A 130 19.01 22.29 -1.63
C LEU A 130 19.38 22.50 -3.12
N LYS A 131 18.49 23.10 -3.91
CA LYS A 131 18.65 23.30 -5.37
C LYS A 131 18.87 21.99 -6.13
N LEU A 132 18.23 20.92 -5.69
CA LEU A 132 18.25 19.61 -6.33
C LEU A 132 17.03 19.42 -7.22
N ASN A 133 17.16 18.56 -8.24
CA ASN A 133 15.99 18.06 -8.96
C ASN A 133 15.20 17.10 -8.05
N PRO A 134 13.90 17.36 -7.74
CA PRO A 134 13.11 16.49 -6.88
C PRO A 134 12.73 15.15 -7.53
N VAL A 135 12.67 15.06 -8.87
CA VAL A 135 12.14 13.89 -9.60
C VAL A 135 12.79 12.57 -9.19
N PRO A 136 14.14 12.43 -9.10
CA PRO A 136 14.76 11.18 -8.68
C PRO A 136 14.37 10.73 -7.27
N PHE A 137 14.20 11.70 -6.35
CA PHE A 137 13.82 11.42 -4.97
C PHE A 137 12.36 11.01 -4.87
N LEU A 138 11.47 11.63 -5.66
CA LEU A 138 10.06 11.25 -5.74
C LEU A 138 9.87 9.86 -6.36
N ILE A 139 10.61 9.51 -7.39
CA ILE A 139 10.59 8.16 -7.97
C ILE A 139 11.09 7.14 -6.92
N ALA A 140 12.16 7.45 -6.21
CA ALA A 140 12.66 6.60 -5.13
C ALA A 140 11.63 6.45 -3.99
N GLU A 141 10.94 7.52 -3.62
CA GLU A 141 9.83 7.50 -2.66
C GLU A 141 8.74 6.53 -3.07
N ILE A 142 8.19 6.68 -4.29
CA ILE A 142 7.14 5.82 -4.83
C ILE A 142 7.55 4.35 -4.77
N LEU A 143 8.70 4.03 -5.37
CA LEU A 143 9.16 2.65 -5.49
C LEU A 143 9.47 2.02 -4.13
N SER A 144 10.11 2.78 -3.23
CA SER A 144 10.45 2.30 -1.89
C SER A 144 9.22 2.17 -0.99
N SER A 145 8.22 3.04 -1.15
CA SER A 145 6.96 2.97 -0.42
C SER A 145 6.22 1.67 -0.73
N ASN A 146 6.04 1.34 -2.00
CA ASN A 146 5.41 0.09 -2.41
C ASN A 146 6.21 -1.13 -1.94
N ILE A 147 7.54 -1.16 -2.19
CA ILE A 147 8.39 -2.30 -1.80
C ILE A 147 8.41 -2.47 -0.28
N GLY A 148 8.55 -1.40 0.48
CA GLY A 148 8.57 -1.45 1.93
C GLY A 148 7.24 -1.93 2.51
N SER A 149 6.12 -1.47 1.96
CA SER A 149 4.80 -1.88 2.40
C SER A 149 4.52 -3.38 2.21
N ALA A 150 5.23 -4.04 1.30
CA ALA A 150 5.07 -5.48 1.06
C ALA A 150 5.46 -6.33 2.28
N MET A 151 6.35 -5.86 3.16
CA MET A 151 6.90 -6.71 4.23
C MET A 151 5.97 -6.94 5.42
N THR A 152 4.87 -6.19 5.58
CA THR A 152 3.94 -6.37 6.70
C THR A 152 2.50 -6.47 6.27
N ILE A 153 1.66 -7.03 7.15
CA ILE A 153 0.21 -7.08 6.94
C ILE A 153 -0.39 -5.67 6.88
N THR A 154 0.13 -4.72 7.65
CA THR A 154 -0.41 -3.36 7.75
C THR A 154 0.19 -2.37 6.76
N GLY A 155 1.13 -2.80 5.92
CA GLY A 155 1.84 -1.91 5.00
C GLY A 155 0.99 -1.32 3.88
N ASN A 156 -0.04 -2.05 3.45
CA ASN A 156 -0.98 -1.58 2.44
C ASN A 156 -2.33 -2.33 2.53
N PRO A 157 -3.41 -1.80 1.91
CA PRO A 157 -4.73 -2.40 2.03
C PRO A 157 -4.84 -3.83 1.49
N GLN A 158 -4.13 -4.18 0.40
CA GLN A 158 -4.15 -5.55 -0.13
C GLN A 158 -3.45 -6.54 0.80
N ASN A 159 -2.39 -6.15 1.49
CA ASN A 159 -1.74 -7.00 2.49
C ASN A 159 -2.61 -7.20 3.73
N MET A 160 -3.37 -6.18 4.13
CA MET A 160 -4.37 -6.33 5.20
C MET A 160 -5.39 -7.40 4.86
N LEU A 161 -5.91 -7.35 3.62
CA LEU A 161 -6.83 -8.34 3.10
C LEU A 161 -6.22 -9.76 3.08
N ILE A 162 -5.00 -9.89 2.57
CA ILE A 162 -4.27 -11.17 2.52
C ILE A 162 -3.97 -11.67 3.95
N GLY A 163 -3.49 -10.82 4.84
CA GLY A 163 -3.15 -11.19 6.20
C GLY A 163 -4.34 -11.73 7.00
N ILE A 164 -5.53 -11.12 6.82
CA ILE A 164 -6.77 -11.60 7.45
C ILE A 164 -7.20 -12.95 6.90
N ASN A 165 -7.16 -13.12 5.57
CA ASN A 165 -7.67 -14.31 4.91
C ASN A 165 -6.70 -15.50 4.90
N SER A 166 -5.38 -15.25 5.00
CA SER A 166 -4.35 -16.30 5.03
C SER A 166 -4.17 -16.94 6.41
N GLY A 167 -4.56 -16.25 7.49
CA GLY A 167 -4.29 -16.68 8.85
C GLY A 167 -2.79 -16.69 9.24
N ILE A 168 -1.91 -16.14 8.41
CA ILE A 168 -0.47 -16.02 8.70
C ILE A 168 -0.27 -15.02 9.86
N SER A 169 0.60 -15.37 10.83
CA SER A 169 0.89 -14.44 11.93
C SER A 169 1.66 -13.22 11.43
N TYR A 170 1.46 -12.08 12.09
CA TYR A 170 2.13 -10.82 11.74
C TYR A 170 3.67 -10.97 11.70
N GLY A 171 4.23 -11.66 12.70
CA GLY A 171 5.67 -11.91 12.78
C GLY A 171 6.18 -12.82 11.66
N LYS A 172 5.44 -13.88 11.31
CA LYS A 172 5.80 -14.78 10.19
C LYS A 172 5.73 -14.03 8.86
N PHE A 173 4.68 -13.25 8.63
CA PHE A 173 4.52 -12.43 7.43
C PHE A 173 5.72 -11.47 7.25
N LEU A 174 6.08 -10.74 8.33
CA LEU A 174 7.26 -9.86 8.32
C LEU A 174 8.55 -10.64 8.07
N LEU A 175 8.79 -11.74 8.78
CA LEU A 175 10.04 -12.49 8.70
C LEU A 175 10.34 -12.96 7.26
N PHE A 176 9.32 -13.43 6.57
CA PHE A 176 9.46 -13.95 5.22
C PHE A 176 9.56 -12.85 4.14
N LEU A 177 8.85 -11.75 4.32
CA LEU A 177 8.84 -10.68 3.30
C LEU A 177 9.84 -9.54 3.58
N LEU A 178 10.43 -9.48 4.78
CA LEU A 178 11.50 -8.53 5.12
C LEU A 178 12.69 -8.59 4.15
N PRO A 179 13.24 -9.78 3.82
CA PRO A 179 14.37 -9.87 2.87
C PRO A 179 13.98 -9.36 1.48
N VAL A 180 12.76 -9.65 1.00
CA VAL A 180 12.24 -9.16 -0.28
C VAL A 180 12.26 -7.63 -0.30
N SER A 181 11.73 -7.01 0.75
CA SER A 181 11.61 -5.54 0.82
C SER A 181 12.96 -4.87 1.02
N VAL A 182 13.82 -5.39 1.90
CA VAL A 182 15.16 -4.80 2.12
C VAL A 182 16.00 -4.86 0.86
N LEU A 183 16.08 -6.02 0.22
CA LEU A 183 16.82 -6.18 -1.04
C LEU A 183 16.19 -5.36 -2.17
N GLY A 184 14.86 -5.30 -2.23
CA GLY A 184 14.14 -4.47 -3.17
C GLY A 184 14.42 -2.97 -3.01
N MET A 185 14.49 -2.46 -1.78
CA MET A 185 14.89 -1.06 -1.53
C MET A 185 16.35 -0.78 -1.95
N ILE A 186 17.24 -1.74 -1.77
CA ILE A 186 18.61 -1.65 -2.30
C ILE A 186 18.58 -1.55 -3.83
N VAL A 187 17.75 -2.36 -4.50
CA VAL A 187 17.56 -2.28 -5.97
C VAL A 187 17.06 -0.89 -6.37
N VAL A 188 16.10 -0.29 -5.65
CA VAL A 188 15.62 1.08 -5.92
C VAL A 188 16.77 2.08 -5.88
N VAL A 189 17.57 2.07 -4.80
CA VAL A 189 18.68 3.01 -4.64
C VAL A 189 19.66 2.92 -5.81
N TYR A 190 20.05 1.70 -6.20
CA TYR A 190 21.00 1.51 -7.30
C TYR A 190 20.37 1.79 -8.67
N ALA A 191 19.11 1.46 -8.89
CA ALA A 191 18.40 1.79 -10.12
C ALA A 191 18.30 3.31 -10.30
N VAL A 192 17.81 4.04 -9.29
CA VAL A 192 17.72 5.50 -9.36
C VAL A 192 19.11 6.14 -9.54
N LYS A 193 20.12 5.65 -8.84
CA LYS A 193 21.52 6.09 -9.04
C LYS A 193 21.99 5.88 -10.48
N TRP A 194 21.63 4.76 -11.10
CA TRP A 194 22.04 4.44 -12.46
C TRP A 194 21.35 5.34 -13.50
N PHE A 195 20.06 5.58 -13.34
CA PHE A 195 19.30 6.46 -14.24
C PHE A 195 19.60 7.95 -14.03
N TYR A 196 20.03 8.35 -12.82
CA TYR A 196 20.39 9.73 -12.45
C TYR A 196 21.81 9.83 -11.87
N PRO A 197 22.83 9.63 -12.70
CA PRO A 197 24.22 9.68 -12.22
C PRO A 197 24.63 11.04 -11.64
N SER A 198 23.93 12.11 -12.00
CA SER A 198 24.13 13.45 -11.43
C SER A 198 23.94 13.52 -9.92
N ILE A 199 23.19 12.59 -9.31
CA ILE A 199 23.04 12.50 -7.84
C ILE A 199 24.38 12.24 -7.13
N ILE A 200 25.32 11.56 -7.80
CA ILE A 200 26.62 11.24 -7.20
C ILE A 200 27.56 12.46 -7.25
N THR A 201 27.48 13.24 -8.32
CA THR A 201 28.37 14.38 -8.56
C THR A 201 27.85 15.67 -7.93
N ALA A 202 26.56 15.73 -7.61
CA ALA A 202 25.98 16.89 -6.96
C ALA A 202 26.49 17.02 -5.50
N HIS A 203 26.73 18.25 -5.10
CA HIS A 203 27.11 18.58 -3.73
C HIS A 203 26.05 19.50 -3.14
N PHE A 204 25.83 19.39 -1.85
CA PHE A 204 25.01 20.38 -1.15
C PHE A 204 25.75 21.72 -1.09
N PRO A 205 25.03 22.85 -1.19
CA PRO A 205 25.63 24.15 -0.89
C PRO A 205 26.26 24.14 0.50
N GLU A 206 27.49 24.67 0.61
CA GLU A 206 28.16 24.82 1.91
C GLU A 206 27.32 25.68 2.86
N LYS A 207 26.58 25.04 3.76
CA LYS A 207 25.91 25.66 4.90
C LYS A 207 25.94 24.70 6.08
N ASP A 208 26.16 25.27 7.27
CA ASP A 208 26.17 24.54 8.53
C ASP A 208 24.95 23.62 8.72
N THR A 209 25.19 22.42 9.26
CA THR A 209 24.16 21.40 9.51
C THR A 209 23.01 21.92 10.40
N LYS A 210 23.30 22.83 11.34
CA LYS A 210 22.29 23.51 12.17
C LYS A 210 21.36 24.41 11.35
N SER A 211 21.92 25.12 10.37
CA SER A 211 21.13 25.97 9.45
C SER A 211 20.18 25.14 8.56
N ARG A 212 20.46 23.87 8.32
CA ARG A 212 19.59 23.00 7.49
C ARG A 212 18.34 22.57 8.25
N THR A 213 18.47 22.14 9.50
CA THR A 213 17.30 21.79 10.35
C THR A 213 16.42 23.01 10.57
N ASP A 214 17.01 24.14 10.89
CA ASP A 214 16.28 25.40 11.13
C ASP A 214 15.57 25.91 9.85
N ILE A 215 16.19 25.75 8.68
CA ILE A 215 15.58 26.13 7.39
C ILE A 215 14.43 25.17 7.04
N LEU A 216 14.56 23.88 7.35
CA LEU A 216 13.53 22.87 7.10
C LEU A 216 12.34 23.06 8.04
N GLU A 217 12.59 23.35 9.31
CA GLU A 217 11.55 23.63 10.31
C GLU A 217 10.86 25.00 10.05
N ALA A 218 11.61 26.03 9.69
CA ALA A 218 11.07 27.37 9.43
C ALA A 218 10.28 27.48 8.12
N LYS A 219 10.68 26.75 7.06
CA LYS A 219 10.00 26.82 5.75
C LYS A 219 8.74 25.97 5.66
N ASN A 220 8.68 24.85 6.38
CA ASN A 220 7.51 23.97 6.34
C ASN A 220 6.37 24.42 7.25
N GLY A 221 6.57 25.44 8.09
CA GLY A 221 5.54 25.91 9.03
C GLY A 221 5.03 24.79 9.96
N SER A 222 5.86 23.80 10.20
CA SER A 222 5.49 22.55 10.84
C SER A 222 5.13 22.80 12.30
N HIS A 223 3.83 22.82 12.56
CA HIS A 223 3.30 22.79 13.91
C HIS A 223 3.23 21.34 14.41
N TYR A 224 4.36 20.84 14.92
CA TYR A 224 4.35 19.54 15.60
C TYR A 224 3.57 19.67 16.91
N ASN A 225 2.54 18.86 17.06
CA ASN A 225 1.79 18.81 18.30
C ASN A 225 2.41 17.78 19.27
N TYR A 226 3.59 18.12 19.81
CA TYR A 226 4.27 17.24 20.77
C TYR A 226 3.41 16.85 21.97
N HIS A 227 2.44 17.69 22.38
CA HIS A 227 1.54 17.39 23.47
C HIS A 227 0.58 16.25 23.14
N SER A 228 0.18 16.12 21.87
CA SER A 228 -0.64 14.99 21.39
C SER A 228 0.22 13.80 21.04
N MET A 229 1.35 13.97 20.37
CA MET A 229 2.27 12.90 19.99
C MET A 229 2.74 12.03 21.16
N ARG A 230 2.86 12.63 22.37
CA ARG A 230 3.23 11.88 23.59
C ARG A 230 2.21 10.81 23.97
N PHE A 231 1.00 10.83 23.43
CA PHE A 231 -0.03 9.81 23.60
C PHE A 231 -0.19 8.94 22.34
N SER A 232 -0.30 9.58 21.17
CA SER A 232 -0.56 8.86 19.90
C SER A 232 0.58 7.93 19.51
N VAL A 233 1.83 8.36 19.64
CA VAL A 233 3.01 7.55 19.26
C VAL A 233 3.17 6.32 20.17
N PRO A 234 3.12 6.42 21.51
CA PRO A 234 3.18 5.22 22.37
C PRO A 234 2.02 4.24 22.13
N ILE A 235 0.79 4.74 21.87
CA ILE A 235 -0.35 3.88 21.53
C ILE A 235 -0.08 3.15 20.21
N PHE A 236 0.41 3.85 19.19
CA PHE A 236 0.79 3.22 17.93
C PHE A 236 1.86 2.13 18.12
N ILE A 237 2.93 2.43 18.86
CA ILE A 237 3.97 1.45 19.19
C ILE A 237 3.38 0.24 19.92
N LEU A 238 2.49 0.48 20.88
CA LEU A 238 1.78 -0.59 21.59
C LEU A 238 0.98 -1.48 20.63
N VAL A 239 0.26 -0.89 19.67
CA VAL A 239 -0.51 -1.63 18.66
C VAL A 239 0.41 -2.51 17.84
N ILE A 240 1.56 -1.99 17.37
CA ILE A 240 2.54 -2.77 16.61
C ILE A 240 3.07 -3.95 17.47
N ILE A 241 3.42 -3.72 18.73
CA ILE A 241 3.85 -4.78 19.66
C ILE A 241 2.74 -5.85 19.81
N LEU A 242 1.49 -5.42 19.99
CA LEU A 242 0.35 -6.33 20.14
C LEU A 242 0.09 -7.13 18.85
N PHE A 243 0.36 -6.61 17.64
CA PHE A 243 0.29 -7.39 16.41
C PHE A 243 1.26 -8.58 16.43
N PHE A 244 2.48 -8.41 16.93
CA PHE A 244 3.42 -9.51 17.10
C PHE A 244 2.98 -10.49 18.17
N LEU A 245 2.31 -10.01 19.21
CA LEU A 245 1.80 -10.81 20.32
C LEU A 245 0.36 -11.31 20.10
N SER A 246 -0.23 -11.11 18.92
CA SER A 246 -1.62 -11.46 18.61
C SER A 246 -1.93 -12.94 18.88
N ARG A 247 -1.06 -13.87 18.42
CA ARG A 247 -1.23 -15.31 18.66
C ARG A 247 -1.12 -15.71 20.15
N PRO A 248 -0.01 -15.38 20.87
CA PRO A 248 0.11 -15.75 22.28
C PRO A 248 -0.97 -15.12 23.17
N LEU A 249 -1.50 -13.94 22.83
CA LEU A 249 -2.59 -13.29 23.54
C LEU A 249 -3.98 -13.74 23.08
N ASN A 250 -4.07 -14.55 22.05
CA ASN A 250 -5.32 -14.99 21.42
C ASN A 250 -6.23 -13.80 21.02
N LEU A 251 -5.60 -12.71 20.54
CA LEU A 251 -6.28 -11.52 20.03
C LEU A 251 -6.19 -11.47 18.51
N SER A 252 -7.30 -11.17 17.85
CA SER A 252 -7.27 -10.98 16.41
C SER A 252 -6.65 -9.62 16.04
N ILE A 253 -5.93 -9.57 14.89
CA ILE A 253 -5.30 -8.36 14.37
C ILE A 253 -6.31 -7.20 14.22
N PRO A 254 -7.53 -7.42 13.67
CA PRO A 254 -8.55 -6.37 13.61
C PRO A 254 -8.96 -5.82 14.96
N LEU A 255 -9.13 -6.69 15.96
CA LEU A 255 -9.49 -6.27 17.30
C LEU A 255 -8.39 -5.41 17.94
N ILE A 256 -7.13 -5.77 17.76
CA ILE A 256 -5.99 -4.96 18.25
C ILE A 256 -5.99 -3.58 17.60
N ALA A 257 -6.22 -3.48 16.29
CA ALA A 257 -6.32 -2.20 15.59
C ALA A 257 -7.47 -1.34 16.13
N LEU A 258 -8.65 -1.93 16.39
CA LEU A 258 -9.79 -1.22 16.97
C LEU A 258 -9.54 -0.78 18.42
N ILE A 259 -8.87 -1.61 19.24
CA ILE A 259 -8.44 -1.23 20.59
C ILE A 259 -7.52 -0.01 20.51
N GLY A 260 -6.49 -0.04 19.64
CA GLY A 260 -5.60 1.09 19.43
C GLY A 260 -6.32 2.35 18.99
N ALA A 261 -7.23 2.23 18.02
CA ALA A 261 -8.07 3.32 17.55
C ALA A 261 -8.94 3.90 18.67
N SER A 262 -9.57 3.05 19.47
CA SER A 262 -10.37 3.47 20.61
C SER A 262 -9.54 4.22 21.66
N LEU A 263 -8.37 3.68 22.00
CA LEU A 263 -7.46 4.32 22.96
C LEU A 263 -6.96 5.68 22.46
N ILE A 264 -6.62 5.78 21.17
CA ILE A 264 -6.10 7.03 20.59
C ILE A 264 -7.18 8.11 20.51
N LEU A 265 -8.44 7.75 20.24
CA LEU A 265 -9.59 8.66 20.26
C LEU A 265 -9.95 9.11 21.67
N LEU A 266 -9.77 8.24 22.68
CA LEU A 266 -10.10 8.53 24.06
C LEU A 266 -9.00 9.36 24.76
N LEU A 267 -7.74 8.97 24.58
CA LEU A 267 -6.59 9.54 25.29
C LEU A 267 -5.87 10.62 24.48
N GLY A 268 -6.06 10.63 23.15
CA GLY A 268 -5.50 11.63 22.28
C GLY A 268 -6.04 13.04 22.57
N ARG A 269 -5.24 14.05 22.26
CA ARG A 269 -5.59 15.46 22.51
C ARG A 269 -6.24 16.13 21.31
N ILE A 270 -6.64 15.35 20.29
CA ILE A 270 -7.32 15.81 19.09
C ILE A 270 -8.81 15.48 19.23
N LYS A 271 -9.67 16.38 18.76
CA LYS A 271 -11.12 16.12 18.74
C LYS A 271 -11.41 14.88 17.88
N PRO A 272 -12.09 13.85 18.42
CA PRO A 272 -12.41 12.62 17.68
C PRO A 272 -13.10 12.87 16.34
N SER A 273 -14.00 13.84 16.27
CA SER A 273 -14.69 14.22 15.03
C SER A 273 -13.76 14.71 13.93
N LYS A 274 -12.60 15.32 14.29
CA LYS A 274 -11.60 15.75 13.31
C LYS A 274 -10.86 14.54 12.73
N VAL A 275 -10.50 13.58 13.58
CA VAL A 275 -9.84 12.33 13.17
C VAL A 275 -10.76 11.49 12.28
N ILE A 276 -12.03 11.29 12.72
CA ILE A 276 -13.02 10.48 12.00
C ILE A 276 -13.31 11.04 10.61
N LYS A 277 -13.28 12.36 10.43
CA LYS A 277 -13.46 13.01 9.11
C LYS A 277 -12.31 12.73 8.14
N GLN A 278 -11.11 12.43 8.63
CA GLN A 278 -9.95 12.09 7.79
C GLN A 278 -9.86 10.62 7.43
N VAL A 279 -10.72 9.76 8.02
CA VAL A 279 -10.83 8.37 7.61
C VAL A 279 -11.26 8.32 6.14
N ASP A 280 -10.59 7.49 5.36
CA ASP A 280 -10.95 7.25 3.95
C ASP A 280 -12.17 6.32 3.85
N TRP A 281 -13.35 6.91 4.03
CA TRP A 281 -14.64 6.23 3.90
C TRP A 281 -14.88 5.70 2.49
N VAL A 282 -14.27 6.35 1.49
CA VAL A 282 -14.40 5.95 0.08
C VAL A 282 -13.69 4.63 -0.15
N LEU A 283 -12.51 4.44 0.46
CA LEU A 283 -11.79 3.17 0.39
C LEU A 283 -12.56 2.04 1.09
N LEU A 284 -13.18 2.30 2.25
CA LEU A 284 -14.00 1.30 2.94
C LEU A 284 -15.22 0.88 2.10
N LEU A 285 -15.91 1.84 1.48
CA LEU A 285 -17.02 1.58 0.56
C LEU A 285 -16.55 0.74 -0.64
N PHE A 286 -15.37 1.06 -1.18
CA PHE A 286 -14.77 0.33 -2.28
C PHE A 286 -14.54 -1.15 -1.95
N PHE A 287 -13.92 -1.44 -0.81
CA PHE A 287 -13.72 -2.81 -0.35
C PHE A 287 -15.02 -3.58 -0.14
N ALA A 288 -15.97 -2.98 0.59
CA ALA A 288 -17.27 -3.59 0.81
C ALA A 288 -17.98 -3.95 -0.51
N SER A 289 -17.91 -3.03 -1.49
CA SER A 289 -18.50 -3.23 -2.82
C SER A 289 -17.80 -4.34 -3.60
N LEU A 290 -16.47 -4.40 -3.57
CA LEU A 290 -15.71 -5.46 -4.24
C LEU A 290 -16.02 -6.84 -3.67
N PHE A 291 -16.15 -6.98 -2.35
CA PHE A 291 -16.54 -8.24 -1.72
C PHE A 291 -17.90 -8.73 -2.25
N ILE A 292 -18.88 -7.85 -2.35
CA ILE A 292 -20.22 -8.18 -2.87
C ILE A 292 -20.13 -8.64 -4.33
N VAL A 293 -19.42 -7.90 -5.17
CA VAL A 293 -19.29 -8.22 -6.60
C VAL A 293 -18.60 -9.56 -6.83
N VAL A 294 -17.49 -9.83 -6.10
CA VAL A 294 -16.77 -11.10 -6.22
C VAL A 294 -17.59 -12.27 -5.68
N HIS A 295 -18.28 -12.07 -4.55
CA HIS A 295 -19.18 -13.11 -4.00
C HIS A 295 -20.33 -13.46 -4.97
N GLY A 296 -20.83 -12.48 -5.72
CA GLY A 296 -21.83 -12.73 -6.78
C GLY A 296 -21.32 -13.70 -7.86
N ILE A 297 -20.05 -13.59 -8.24
CA ILE A 297 -19.39 -14.51 -9.18
C ILE A 297 -19.18 -15.91 -8.56
N GLU A 298 -18.79 -15.96 -7.28
CA GLU A 298 -18.63 -17.22 -6.55
C GLU A 298 -19.96 -17.97 -6.46
N LYS A 299 -21.04 -17.30 -6.03
CA LYS A 299 -22.36 -17.91 -5.84
C LYS A 299 -22.92 -18.56 -7.09
N VAL A 300 -22.71 -17.96 -8.26
CA VAL A 300 -23.19 -18.52 -9.52
C VAL A 300 -22.28 -19.63 -10.09
N GLY A 301 -21.20 -19.98 -9.40
CA GLY A 301 -20.28 -21.08 -9.75
C GLY A 301 -19.28 -20.76 -10.86
N LEU A 302 -19.17 -19.51 -11.30
CA LEU A 302 -18.19 -19.12 -12.32
C LEU A 302 -16.75 -19.22 -11.78
N MET A 303 -16.53 -18.93 -10.49
CA MET A 303 -15.22 -19.11 -9.85
C MET A 303 -14.83 -20.59 -9.82
N GLN A 304 -15.78 -21.49 -9.56
CA GLN A 304 -15.54 -22.93 -9.54
C GLN A 304 -15.15 -23.46 -10.94
N GLN A 305 -15.77 -22.94 -12.00
CA GLN A 305 -15.39 -23.26 -13.37
C GLN A 305 -13.95 -22.83 -13.67
N LEU A 306 -13.55 -21.64 -13.21
CA LEU A 306 -12.17 -21.18 -13.35
C LEU A 306 -11.19 -22.08 -12.57
N LEU A 307 -11.53 -22.45 -11.33
CA LEU A 307 -10.73 -23.34 -10.47
C LEU A 307 -10.51 -24.73 -11.07
N ASN A 308 -11.48 -25.25 -11.84
CA ASN A 308 -11.34 -26.53 -12.53
C ASN A 308 -10.26 -26.50 -13.62
N HIS A 309 -9.96 -25.31 -14.17
CA HIS A 309 -8.94 -25.12 -15.21
C HIS A 309 -7.60 -24.61 -14.67
N VAL A 310 -7.63 -23.86 -13.55
CA VAL A 310 -6.45 -23.24 -12.94
C VAL A 310 -6.28 -23.79 -11.53
N LYS A 311 -5.48 -24.86 -11.40
CA LYS A 311 -5.08 -25.37 -10.08
C LYS A 311 -3.84 -24.60 -9.59
N LEU A 312 -4.03 -23.73 -8.60
CA LEU A 312 -2.91 -23.17 -7.87
C LEU A 312 -2.39 -24.22 -6.89
N THR A 313 -1.24 -24.74 -7.18
CA THR A 313 -0.54 -25.72 -6.34
C THR A 313 0.77 -25.14 -5.87
N GLU A 314 1.23 -25.56 -4.69
CA GLU A 314 2.54 -25.18 -4.14
C GLU A 314 3.65 -25.86 -4.92
N THR A 315 3.96 -25.29 -6.06
CA THR A 315 4.97 -25.75 -7.02
C THR A 315 5.69 -24.53 -7.61
N VAL A 316 6.84 -24.76 -8.22
CA VAL A 316 7.58 -23.70 -8.95
C VAL A 316 6.69 -23.03 -10.00
N ALA A 317 5.89 -23.82 -10.72
CA ALA A 317 4.94 -23.30 -11.72
C ALA A 317 3.83 -22.45 -11.09
N GLY A 318 3.29 -22.86 -9.94
CA GLY A 318 2.28 -22.10 -9.21
C GLY A 318 2.84 -20.76 -8.69
N LEU A 319 4.05 -20.77 -8.11
CA LEU A 319 4.73 -19.54 -7.69
C LEU A 319 4.99 -18.60 -8.88
N ALA A 320 5.53 -19.12 -9.99
CA ALA A 320 5.77 -18.34 -11.19
C ALA A 320 4.47 -17.78 -11.78
N GLY A 321 3.39 -18.59 -11.76
CA GLY A 321 2.06 -18.18 -12.19
C GLY A 321 1.52 -17.00 -11.38
N ILE A 322 1.61 -17.03 -10.04
CA ILE A 322 1.18 -15.93 -9.18
C ILE A 322 1.96 -14.65 -9.49
N HIS A 323 3.29 -14.72 -9.63
CA HIS A 323 4.11 -13.55 -9.96
C HIS A 323 3.77 -12.98 -11.34
N ALA A 324 3.61 -13.84 -12.35
CA ALA A 324 3.28 -13.42 -13.71
C ALA A 324 1.88 -12.79 -13.81
N ILE A 325 0.87 -13.44 -13.20
CA ILE A 325 -0.50 -12.93 -13.18
C ILE A 325 -0.58 -11.62 -12.39
N SER A 326 0.09 -11.53 -11.24
CA SER A 326 0.17 -10.30 -10.45
C SER A 326 0.77 -9.15 -11.26
N LEU A 327 1.88 -9.41 -11.97
CA LEU A 327 2.53 -8.39 -12.80
C LEU A 327 1.58 -7.80 -13.85
N VAL A 328 0.82 -8.65 -14.53
CA VAL A 328 -0.06 -8.21 -15.63
C VAL A 328 -1.35 -7.59 -15.08
N LEU A 329 -2.06 -8.31 -14.20
CA LEU A 329 -3.40 -7.89 -13.77
C LEU A 329 -3.38 -6.69 -12.84
N SER A 330 -2.33 -6.52 -12.01
CA SER A 330 -2.21 -5.30 -11.19
C SER A 330 -2.07 -4.02 -12.03
N GLN A 331 -1.52 -4.11 -13.26
CA GLN A 331 -1.48 -2.96 -14.17
C GLN A 331 -2.85 -2.64 -14.77
N VAL A 332 -3.71 -3.64 -14.91
CA VAL A 332 -5.03 -3.49 -15.53
C VAL A 332 -6.06 -3.00 -14.52
N VAL A 333 -6.18 -3.70 -13.39
CA VAL A 333 -7.25 -3.44 -12.42
C VAL A 333 -6.76 -2.81 -11.10
N SER A 334 -5.44 -2.60 -10.95
CA SER A 334 -4.77 -2.19 -9.71
C SER A 334 -4.71 -3.31 -8.65
N ASN A 335 -3.84 -3.12 -7.62
CA ASN A 335 -3.48 -4.16 -6.65
C ASN A 335 -4.67 -4.68 -5.84
N VAL A 336 -5.52 -3.79 -5.32
CA VAL A 336 -6.64 -4.15 -4.43
C VAL A 336 -7.71 -4.97 -5.16
N PRO A 337 -8.31 -4.51 -6.28
CA PRO A 337 -9.32 -5.30 -7.00
C PRO A 337 -8.77 -6.64 -7.48
N PHE A 338 -7.50 -6.69 -7.92
CA PHE A 338 -6.82 -7.93 -8.28
C PHE A 338 -6.79 -8.91 -7.10
N THR A 339 -6.34 -8.43 -5.94
CA THR A 339 -6.22 -9.27 -4.74
C THR A 339 -7.57 -9.83 -4.29
N VAL A 340 -8.65 -9.01 -4.31
CA VAL A 340 -9.99 -9.48 -3.94
C VAL A 340 -10.46 -10.62 -4.84
N VAL A 341 -10.23 -10.53 -6.16
CA VAL A 341 -10.54 -11.63 -7.10
C VAL A 341 -9.72 -12.89 -6.84
N MET A 342 -8.48 -12.73 -6.36
CA MET A 342 -7.60 -13.86 -6.06
C MET A 342 -7.98 -14.61 -4.77
N LEU A 343 -8.72 -13.99 -3.83
CA LEU A 343 -9.03 -14.61 -2.53
C LEU A 343 -9.67 -16.01 -2.62
N PRO A 344 -10.73 -16.23 -3.44
CA PRO A 344 -11.33 -17.54 -3.57
C PRO A 344 -10.34 -18.60 -4.07
N LEU A 345 -9.49 -18.23 -5.04
CA LEU A 345 -8.45 -19.10 -5.59
C LEU A 345 -7.40 -19.46 -4.51
N MET A 346 -6.99 -18.48 -3.73
CA MET A 346 -5.99 -18.66 -2.67
C MET A 346 -6.49 -19.51 -1.51
N LYS A 347 -7.77 -19.36 -1.13
CA LYS A 347 -8.41 -20.18 -0.09
C LYS A 347 -8.41 -21.69 -0.45
N THR A 348 -8.56 -22.01 -1.74
CA THR A 348 -8.52 -23.40 -2.19
C THR A 348 -7.10 -23.97 -2.28
N ALA A 349 -6.09 -23.13 -2.50
CA ALA A 349 -4.70 -23.55 -2.58
C ALA A 349 -4.12 -23.98 -1.23
N ASN A 350 -4.65 -23.46 -0.11
CA ASN A 350 -4.28 -23.78 1.28
C ASN A 350 -2.76 -23.81 1.53
N SER A 351 -2.02 -22.86 0.97
CA SER A 351 -0.56 -22.75 1.07
C SER A 351 -0.16 -21.36 1.57
N GLU A 352 0.57 -21.29 2.68
CA GLU A 352 1.08 -20.04 3.22
C GLU A 352 2.09 -19.39 2.26
N THR A 353 2.93 -20.19 1.60
CA THR A 353 3.93 -19.71 0.62
C THR A 353 3.26 -19.00 -0.56
N LEU A 354 2.16 -19.55 -1.08
CA LEU A 354 1.40 -18.91 -2.16
C LEU A 354 0.75 -17.60 -1.70
N TRP A 355 0.25 -17.53 -0.46
CA TRP A 355 -0.26 -16.28 0.11
C TRP A 355 0.82 -15.20 0.23
N LEU A 356 2.03 -15.56 0.69
CA LEU A 356 3.17 -14.64 0.78
C LEU A 356 3.64 -14.21 -0.63
N ALA A 357 3.64 -15.14 -1.59
CA ALA A 357 3.92 -14.82 -2.99
C ALA A 357 2.90 -13.83 -3.57
N LEU A 358 1.59 -14.02 -3.30
CA LEU A 358 0.56 -13.07 -3.74
C LEU A 358 0.76 -11.69 -3.09
N ALA A 359 1.04 -11.62 -1.79
CA ALA A 359 1.25 -10.38 -1.06
C ALA A 359 2.41 -9.56 -1.63
N SER A 360 3.57 -10.21 -1.81
CA SER A 360 4.74 -9.55 -2.39
C SER A 360 4.54 -9.21 -3.86
N ALA A 361 4.12 -10.17 -4.69
CA ALA A 361 4.00 -9.98 -6.12
C ALA A 361 2.96 -8.92 -6.51
N SER A 362 1.76 -8.93 -5.88
CA SER A 362 0.74 -7.92 -6.15
C SER A 362 1.19 -6.50 -5.79
N THR A 363 1.95 -6.37 -4.70
CA THR A 363 2.47 -5.08 -4.25
C THR A 363 3.62 -4.59 -5.13
N LEU A 364 4.60 -5.46 -5.43
CA LEU A 364 5.76 -5.14 -6.26
C LEU A 364 5.36 -4.80 -7.70
N ALA A 365 4.34 -5.48 -8.24
CA ALA A 365 3.78 -5.20 -9.55
C ALA A 365 3.34 -3.74 -9.71
N GLY A 366 2.85 -3.11 -8.64
CA GLY A 366 2.45 -1.71 -8.63
C GLY A 366 3.54 -0.71 -9.01
N ASN A 367 4.80 -1.12 -8.98
CA ASN A 367 5.94 -0.29 -9.36
C ASN A 367 6.19 -0.21 -10.87
N ALA A 368 5.58 -1.08 -11.69
CA ALA A 368 5.88 -1.13 -13.12
C ALA A 368 5.40 0.11 -13.88
N THR A 369 4.23 0.66 -13.50
CA THR A 369 3.68 1.85 -14.15
C THR A 369 3.10 2.83 -13.12
N ILE A 370 2.92 4.08 -13.54
CA ILE A 370 2.28 5.13 -12.71
C ILE A 370 0.90 4.69 -12.20
N ILE A 371 0.13 4.00 -13.04
CA ILE A 371 -1.24 3.58 -12.72
C ILE A 371 -1.31 2.27 -11.92
N GLY A 372 -0.18 1.59 -11.75
CA GLY A 372 -0.10 0.28 -11.09
C GLY A 372 -0.50 0.29 -9.61
N ALA A 373 -0.26 1.40 -8.89
CA ALA A 373 -0.62 1.55 -7.49
C ALA A 373 -1.20 2.95 -7.21
N MET A 374 -2.04 3.06 -6.16
CA MET A 374 -2.62 4.35 -5.74
C MET A 374 -1.54 5.32 -5.23
N ALA A 375 -0.60 4.84 -4.44
CA ALA A 375 0.52 5.63 -3.94
C ALA A 375 1.27 6.39 -5.05
N ASN A 376 1.44 5.77 -6.23
CA ASN A 376 2.10 6.39 -7.37
C ASN A 376 1.35 7.64 -7.85
N LEU A 377 0.01 7.52 -7.96
CA LEU A 377 -0.86 8.62 -8.40
C LEU A 377 -0.86 9.76 -7.41
N ILE A 378 -0.92 9.46 -6.10
CA ILE A 378 -0.86 10.47 -5.02
C ILE A 378 0.41 11.32 -5.14
N VAL A 379 1.57 10.68 -5.29
CA VAL A 379 2.85 11.41 -5.44
C VAL A 379 2.84 12.30 -6.67
N ILE A 380 2.35 11.78 -7.79
CA ILE A 380 2.32 12.54 -9.06
C ILE A 380 1.38 13.73 -8.99
N GLU A 381 0.18 13.56 -8.44
CA GLU A 381 -0.79 14.66 -8.26
C GLU A 381 -0.23 15.77 -7.34
N ILE A 382 0.40 15.40 -6.24
CA ILE A 382 1.06 16.36 -5.34
C ILE A 382 2.23 17.05 -6.05
N ALA A 383 3.07 16.29 -6.76
CA ALA A 383 4.19 16.84 -7.50
C ALA A 383 3.74 17.85 -8.56
N GLU A 384 2.72 17.51 -9.36
CA GLU A 384 2.13 18.41 -10.37
C GLU A 384 1.54 19.68 -9.73
N SER A 385 0.85 19.57 -8.60
CA SER A 385 0.31 20.73 -7.86
C SER A 385 1.40 21.71 -7.40
N LYS A 386 2.63 21.21 -7.23
CA LYS A 386 3.81 22.00 -6.85
C LYS A 386 4.73 22.34 -8.04
N GLY A 387 4.26 22.12 -9.27
CA GLY A 387 4.99 22.43 -10.51
C GLY A 387 6.08 21.45 -10.89
N VAL A 388 6.15 20.28 -10.26
CA VAL A 388 7.08 19.21 -10.59
C VAL A 388 6.39 18.18 -11.47
N LYS A 389 6.92 17.93 -12.67
CA LYS A 389 6.36 16.96 -13.61
C LYS A 389 7.23 15.72 -13.70
N ILE A 390 6.65 14.57 -13.40
CA ILE A 390 7.25 13.24 -13.62
C ILE A 390 6.65 12.69 -14.91
N LYS A 391 7.47 12.48 -15.94
CA LYS A 391 6.99 11.94 -17.23
C LYS A 391 6.71 10.45 -17.10
N PHE A 392 5.65 9.97 -17.77
CA PHE A 392 5.29 8.54 -17.76
C PHE A 392 6.47 7.64 -18.16
N MET A 393 7.16 7.94 -19.27
CA MET A 393 8.28 7.12 -19.74
C MET A 393 9.50 7.19 -18.81
N GLU A 394 9.72 8.31 -18.14
CA GLU A 394 10.78 8.49 -17.15
C GLU A 394 10.56 7.57 -15.93
N PHE A 395 9.33 7.55 -15.40
CA PHE A 395 8.93 6.61 -14.37
C PHE A 395 8.99 5.16 -14.86
N PHE A 396 8.41 4.87 -16.04
CA PHE A 396 8.29 3.52 -16.59
C PHE A 396 9.64 2.83 -16.76
N HIS A 397 10.65 3.51 -17.29
CA HIS A 397 11.97 2.90 -17.49
C HIS A 397 12.61 2.44 -16.16
N ILE A 398 12.47 3.23 -15.11
CA ILE A 398 13.02 2.88 -13.80
C ILE A 398 12.12 1.86 -13.11
N GLY A 399 10.82 2.11 -13.13
CA GLY A 399 9.82 1.28 -12.49
C GLY A 399 9.81 -0.15 -13.00
N ILE A 400 9.90 -0.35 -14.33
CA ILE A 400 9.91 -1.72 -14.90
C ILE A 400 11.17 -2.50 -14.50
N VAL A 401 12.35 -1.85 -14.49
CA VAL A 401 13.60 -2.49 -14.06
C VAL A 401 13.52 -2.88 -12.58
N VAL A 402 13.07 -1.96 -11.73
CA VAL A 402 12.91 -2.24 -10.29
C VAL A 402 11.87 -3.34 -10.06
N THR A 403 10.75 -3.30 -10.79
CA THR A 403 9.69 -4.33 -10.67
C THR A 403 10.23 -5.69 -11.05
N LEU A 404 10.87 -5.84 -12.19
CA LEU A 404 11.38 -7.15 -12.64
C LEU A 404 12.43 -7.70 -11.65
N LEU A 405 13.38 -6.88 -11.20
CA LEU A 405 14.40 -7.31 -10.25
C LEU A 405 13.80 -7.66 -8.88
N SER A 406 12.89 -6.84 -8.36
CA SER A 406 12.26 -7.11 -7.06
C SER A 406 11.30 -8.32 -7.12
N MET A 407 10.62 -8.56 -8.25
CA MET A 407 9.81 -9.75 -8.45
C MET A 407 10.67 -11.03 -8.57
N LEU A 408 11.82 -10.95 -9.23
CA LEU A 408 12.77 -12.07 -9.26
C LEU A 408 13.32 -12.38 -7.86
N LEU A 409 13.63 -11.36 -7.07
CA LEU A 409 14.01 -11.53 -5.66
C LEU A 409 12.88 -12.17 -4.85
N SER A 410 11.65 -11.67 -5.01
CA SER A 410 10.45 -12.23 -4.35
C SER A 410 10.26 -13.71 -4.71
N PHE A 411 10.31 -14.03 -6.00
CA PHE A 411 10.19 -15.41 -6.47
C PHE A 411 11.29 -16.30 -5.88
N GLY A 412 12.55 -15.85 -5.89
CA GLY A 412 13.68 -16.62 -5.34
C GLY A 412 13.53 -16.87 -3.84
N ILE A 413 13.11 -15.87 -3.07
CA ILE A 413 12.93 -15.96 -1.62
C ILE A 413 11.74 -16.89 -1.30
N THR A 414 10.59 -16.70 -1.95
CA THR A 414 9.41 -17.57 -1.73
C THR A 414 9.66 -19.00 -2.22
N TYR A 415 10.49 -19.18 -3.23
CA TYR A 415 10.94 -20.53 -3.65
C TYR A 415 11.83 -21.19 -2.59
N LEU A 416 12.77 -20.45 -2.00
CA LEU A 416 13.60 -20.99 -0.91
C LEU A 416 12.75 -21.36 0.30
N GLU A 417 11.74 -20.55 0.64
CA GLU A 417 10.77 -20.85 1.69
C GLU A 417 10.02 -22.17 1.40
N MET A 418 9.53 -22.35 0.16
CA MET A 418 8.84 -23.56 -0.26
C MET A 418 9.71 -24.83 -0.15
N VAL A 419 11.03 -24.70 -0.32
CA VAL A 419 11.97 -25.84 -0.29
C VAL A 419 12.43 -26.17 1.13
N ILE A 420 12.52 -25.16 2.00
CA ILE A 420 13.07 -25.30 3.36
C ILE A 420 11.98 -25.67 4.38
N TRP A 421 10.76 -25.26 4.15
CA TRP A 421 9.62 -25.48 5.07
C TRP A 421 8.52 -26.36 4.47
#